data_481a2e5e18a08ebdbcbf45f113b9cbc6
#
_entry.id   481a2e5e18a08ebdbcbf45f113b9cbc6
#
_cell.length_a   1.000
_cell.length_b   1.000
_cell.length_c   1.000
_cell.angle_alpha   90.00
_cell.angle_beta   90.00
_cell.angle_gamma   90.00
#
_symmetry.space_group_name_H-M   'P 1'
#
loop_
_entity.id
_entity.type
_entity.pdbx_description
1 polymer ?
#
loop_
_entity_poly.entity_id
_entity_poly.type
_entity_poly.pdbx_seq_one_letter_code
_entity_poly.pdbx_strand_id
1 'polypeptide(L)'
;MHFVKVMNLRLAILLLLSVPTIAFGGDFERDFAVVFITQATEAKYGRFPLDRALLAHSIERAADAGAKGVILKFFLDQSKTAEGDRRLATALSRVPVLLQARLDDSEKRPNPLEGRFTLPGASFKTAASGSSGWIPLPVFSRHAHDVCFADFDSFPAPIVETYQGKTVKSLLVCAVELAVGHKAVIRPVKDISIGSQTALLDSLNRVTVTLRPEKPLSSFDFNSLVDGSIPPSALRNRVVVIGYDGPSVPQFSSPIGTMGAHRLFVHMLKGFYESMTPNKATATDVPKSEPR
;
A
#
# COMPACT_ATOMS: atom_id res chain seq x y z
N MET A 1 -70.41 -16.89 42.04
CA MET A 1 -69.25 -17.62 41.64
C MET A 1 -68.81 -17.07 40.28
N HIS A 2 -67.90 -16.08 40.27
CA HIS A 2 -67.45 -15.40 39.06
C HIS A 2 -65.98 -15.71 38.88
N PHE A 3 -65.63 -16.42 37.79
CA PHE A 3 -64.24 -16.66 37.37
C PHE A 3 -63.76 -15.49 36.56
N VAL A 4 -62.74 -14.78 37.07
CA VAL A 4 -62.01 -13.74 36.33
C VAL A 4 -60.89 -14.41 35.56
N LYS A 5 -60.94 -14.28 34.24
CA LYS A 5 -59.91 -14.79 33.30
C LYS A 5 -58.80 -13.74 33.19
N VAL A 6 -57.63 -14.00 33.78
CA VAL A 6 -56.45 -13.19 33.65
C VAL A 6 -55.79 -13.45 32.31
N MET A 7 -55.76 -12.44 31.45
CA MET A 7 -55.16 -12.46 30.14
C MET A 7 -53.69 -11.94 30.27
N ASN A 8 -52.71 -12.84 30.15
CA ASN A 8 -51.29 -12.54 30.15
C ASN A 8 -50.87 -11.88 28.82
N LEU A 9 -50.66 -10.57 28.86
CA LEU A 9 -50.10 -9.80 27.75
C LEU A 9 -48.56 -9.93 27.78
N ARG A 10 -47.99 -10.82 26.94
CA ARG A 10 -46.54 -10.89 26.73
C ARG A 10 -46.12 -9.75 25.83
N LEU A 11 -45.54 -8.72 26.43
CA LEU A 11 -44.90 -7.63 25.71
C LEU A 11 -43.57 -8.11 25.15
N ALA A 12 -43.51 -8.40 23.84
CA ALA A 12 -42.29 -8.69 23.14
C ALA A 12 -41.56 -7.38 22.81
N ILE A 13 -40.56 -7.03 23.62
CA ILE A 13 -39.65 -5.92 23.32
C ILE A 13 -38.71 -6.36 22.23
N LEU A 14 -38.97 -5.93 21.00
CA LEU A 14 -38.04 -6.05 19.86
C LEU A 14 -36.93 -5.01 20.06
N LEU A 15 -35.79 -5.42 20.63
CA LEU A 15 -34.59 -4.60 20.66
C LEU A 15 -34.04 -4.54 19.22
N LEU A 16 -34.36 -3.49 18.46
CA LEU A 16 -33.67 -3.12 17.24
C LEU A 16 -32.26 -2.69 17.62
N LEU A 17 -31.33 -3.62 17.58
CA LEU A 17 -29.90 -3.31 17.57
C LEU A 17 -29.60 -2.57 16.24
N SER A 18 -29.67 -1.26 16.28
CA SER A 18 -29.09 -0.40 15.25
C SER A 18 -27.57 -0.60 15.30
N VAL A 19 -27.06 -1.49 14.47
CA VAL A 19 -25.63 -1.56 14.21
C VAL A 19 -25.24 -0.23 13.57
N PRO A 20 -24.41 0.59 14.22
CA PRO A 20 -23.96 1.82 13.59
C PRO A 20 -23.20 1.43 12.32
N THR A 21 -23.70 1.85 11.16
CA THR A 21 -22.95 1.79 9.91
C THR A 21 -21.81 2.77 10.05
N ILE A 22 -20.68 2.29 10.59
CA ILE A 22 -19.46 3.08 10.66
C ILE A 22 -19.03 3.31 9.21
N ALA A 23 -19.18 4.54 8.74
CA ALA A 23 -18.59 5.00 7.50
C ALA A 23 -17.07 4.95 7.68
N PHE A 24 -16.46 3.86 7.23
CA PHE A 24 -15.00 3.69 7.24
C PHE A 24 -14.40 4.51 6.10
N GLY A 25 -13.99 5.74 6.37
CA GLY A 25 -12.72 6.19 5.86
C GLY A 25 -11.68 5.27 6.51
N GLY A 26 -10.80 4.64 5.71
CA GLY A 26 -9.84 3.67 6.23
C GLY A 26 -9.02 4.28 7.36
N ASP A 27 -8.87 3.58 8.47
CA ASP A 27 -7.90 3.92 9.50
C ASP A 27 -6.53 3.41 9.06
N PHE A 28 -5.68 4.31 8.59
CA PHE A 28 -4.36 3.97 8.06
C PHE A 28 -3.53 3.17 9.06
N GLU A 29 -3.49 3.60 10.31
CA GLU A 29 -2.71 2.95 11.36
C GLU A 29 -3.25 1.56 11.75
N ARG A 30 -4.50 1.24 11.40
CA ARG A 30 -5.05 -0.12 11.59
C ARG A 30 -4.52 -1.09 10.54
N ASP A 31 -4.36 -0.63 9.29
CA ASP A 31 -4.05 -1.50 8.15
C ASP A 31 -2.58 -1.39 7.69
N PHE A 32 -1.86 -0.36 8.15
CA PHE A 32 -0.45 -0.14 7.84
C PHE A 32 0.40 0.04 9.09
N ALA A 33 1.66 -0.41 9.02
CA ALA A 33 2.72 -0.11 9.97
C ALA A 33 3.91 0.46 9.20
N VAL A 34 4.43 1.59 9.62
CA VAL A 34 5.55 2.27 8.94
C VAL A 34 6.83 2.03 9.71
N VAL A 35 7.88 1.66 8.99
CA VAL A 35 9.21 1.40 9.54
C VAL A 35 10.23 2.19 8.73
N PHE A 36 11.04 3.02 9.38
CA PHE A 36 12.08 3.79 8.70
C PHE A 36 13.48 3.29 9.03
N ILE A 37 14.27 3.11 7.95
CA ILE A 37 15.72 3.01 7.99
C ILE A 37 16.24 4.44 8.19
N THR A 38 16.86 4.72 9.33
CA THR A 38 17.27 6.06 9.73
C THR A 38 18.79 6.19 9.80
N GLN A 39 19.29 7.38 10.12
CA GLN A 39 20.71 7.59 10.43
C GLN A 39 21.21 6.66 11.58
N ALA A 40 20.36 6.38 12.58
CA ALA A 40 20.70 5.44 13.65
C ALA A 40 20.88 4.01 13.12
N THR A 41 20.08 3.62 12.13
CA THR A 41 20.24 2.33 11.43
C THR A 41 21.56 2.29 10.67
N GLU A 42 21.92 3.34 9.95
CA GLU A 42 23.20 3.43 9.24
C GLU A 42 24.41 3.39 10.17
N ALA A 43 24.29 4.03 11.33
CA ALA A 43 25.35 3.98 12.35
C ALA A 43 25.58 2.56 12.90
N LYS A 44 24.52 1.74 12.99
CA LYS A 44 24.57 0.38 13.51
C LYS A 44 24.97 -0.66 12.46
N TYR A 45 24.46 -0.55 11.23
CA TYR A 45 24.55 -1.59 10.22
C TYR A 45 25.29 -1.17 8.93
N GLY A 46 25.77 0.06 8.86
CA GLY A 46 26.42 0.62 7.68
C GLY A 46 25.49 1.46 6.81
N ARG A 47 26.09 2.21 5.88
CA ARG A 47 25.36 3.15 5.01
C ARG A 47 24.32 2.47 4.13
N PHE A 48 23.24 3.18 3.85
CA PHE A 48 22.27 2.75 2.84
C PHE A 48 22.89 2.77 1.43
N PRO A 49 22.59 1.79 0.56
CA PRO A 49 21.64 0.68 0.72
C PRO A 49 22.20 -0.43 1.61
N LEU A 50 21.38 -0.88 2.57
CA LEU A 50 21.75 -1.88 3.56
C LEU A 50 22.13 -3.24 2.94
N ASP A 51 22.78 -4.10 3.73
CA ASP A 51 23.06 -5.47 3.35
C ASP A 51 21.76 -6.24 3.03
N ARG A 52 21.81 -7.10 2.00
CA ARG A 52 20.65 -7.88 1.55
C ARG A 52 20.20 -8.91 2.59
N ALA A 53 21.13 -9.47 3.36
CA ALA A 53 20.78 -10.42 4.41
C ALA A 53 20.04 -9.74 5.57
N LEU A 54 20.38 -8.48 5.87
CA LEU A 54 19.68 -7.69 6.87
C LEU A 54 18.26 -7.34 6.43
N LEU A 55 18.08 -6.98 5.13
CA LEU A 55 16.76 -6.76 4.55
C LEU A 55 15.93 -8.05 4.55
N ALA A 56 16.54 -9.19 4.21
CA ALA A 56 15.90 -10.49 4.29
C ALA A 56 15.39 -10.77 5.71
N HIS A 57 16.25 -10.56 6.71
CA HIS A 57 15.90 -10.75 8.11
C HIS A 57 14.73 -9.84 8.54
N SER A 58 14.69 -8.58 8.10
CA SER A 58 13.58 -7.68 8.42
C SER A 58 12.24 -8.15 7.85
N ILE A 59 12.23 -8.74 6.64
CA ILE A 59 11.03 -9.35 6.04
C ILE A 59 10.61 -10.59 6.82
N GLU A 60 11.56 -11.46 7.20
CA GLU A 60 11.32 -12.63 8.03
C GLU A 60 10.67 -12.23 9.36
N ARG A 61 11.20 -11.20 10.04
CA ARG A 61 10.63 -10.66 11.29
C ARG A 61 9.21 -10.14 11.12
N ALA A 62 8.93 -9.41 10.04
CA ALA A 62 7.58 -8.95 9.74
C ALA A 62 6.62 -10.12 9.47
N ALA A 63 7.05 -11.14 8.70
CA ALA A 63 6.28 -12.34 8.43
C ALA A 63 5.99 -13.15 9.71
N ASP A 64 6.99 -13.36 10.57
CA ASP A 64 6.85 -14.08 11.84
C ASP A 64 5.93 -13.34 12.83
N ALA A 65 5.87 -12.00 12.76
CA ALA A 65 4.92 -11.21 13.52
C ALA A 65 3.47 -11.26 12.95
N GLY A 66 3.26 -11.93 11.83
CA GLY A 66 1.96 -12.07 11.16
C GLY A 66 1.56 -10.85 10.33
N ALA A 67 2.52 -10.14 9.76
CA ALA A 67 2.24 -9.06 8.81
C ALA A 67 1.42 -9.57 7.63
N LYS A 68 0.49 -8.76 7.12
CA LYS A 68 -0.31 -9.06 5.92
C LYS A 68 0.52 -9.01 4.65
N GLY A 69 1.55 -8.18 4.64
CA GLY A 69 2.50 -8.01 3.56
C GLY A 69 3.57 -6.98 3.90
N VAL A 70 4.53 -6.80 3.00
CA VAL A 70 5.63 -5.84 3.14
C VAL A 70 5.75 -5.01 1.87
N ILE A 71 6.03 -3.73 2.01
CA ILE A 71 6.40 -2.82 0.93
C ILE A 71 7.86 -2.42 1.13
N LEU A 72 8.72 -2.72 0.16
CA LEU A 72 10.09 -2.21 0.12
C LEU A 72 10.10 -0.93 -0.72
N LYS A 73 10.12 0.24 -0.05
CA LYS A 73 10.12 1.56 -0.70
C LYS A 73 11.54 1.99 -1.05
N PHE A 74 12.26 1.13 -1.79
CA PHE A 74 13.57 1.42 -2.39
C PHE A 74 13.84 0.45 -3.55
N PHE A 75 14.80 0.79 -4.40
CA PHE A 75 15.08 0.03 -5.61
C PHE A 75 15.94 -1.22 -5.33
N LEU A 76 15.61 -2.30 -6.04
CA LEU A 76 16.35 -3.55 -6.06
C LEU A 76 16.84 -3.88 -7.49
N ASP A 77 17.29 -2.85 -8.20
CA ASP A 77 17.73 -2.85 -9.59
C ASP A 77 19.21 -3.24 -9.78
N GLN A 78 19.98 -3.30 -8.69
CA GLN A 78 21.39 -3.64 -8.69
C GLN A 78 21.66 -4.85 -7.80
N SER A 79 22.50 -5.78 -8.30
CA SER A 79 22.99 -6.89 -7.50
C SER A 79 24.04 -6.42 -6.49
N LYS A 80 24.15 -7.14 -5.38
CA LYS A 80 25.22 -6.96 -4.39
C LYS A 80 26.06 -8.23 -4.31
N THR A 81 25.83 -9.07 -3.32
CA THR A 81 26.49 -10.36 -3.19
C THR A 81 25.54 -11.48 -3.62
N ALA A 82 26.03 -12.49 -4.31
CA ALA A 82 25.20 -13.61 -4.77
C ALA A 82 24.47 -14.31 -3.60
N GLU A 83 25.11 -14.40 -2.43
CA GLU A 83 24.52 -14.99 -1.22
C GLU A 83 23.43 -14.09 -0.63
N GLY A 84 23.73 -12.80 -0.46
CA GLY A 84 22.74 -11.83 0.07
C GLY A 84 21.54 -11.70 -0.85
N ASP A 85 21.75 -11.63 -2.17
CA ASP A 85 20.66 -11.55 -3.15
C ASP A 85 19.77 -12.80 -3.12
N ARG A 86 20.35 -14.01 -3.02
CA ARG A 86 19.62 -15.27 -2.85
C ARG A 86 18.81 -15.30 -1.56
N ARG A 87 19.41 -14.88 -0.44
CA ARG A 87 18.74 -14.84 0.85
C ARG A 87 17.55 -13.88 0.84
N LEU A 88 17.74 -12.68 0.26
CA LEU A 88 16.65 -11.71 0.10
C LEU A 88 15.53 -12.28 -0.79
N ALA A 89 15.88 -12.87 -1.95
CA ALA A 89 14.91 -13.50 -2.84
C ALA A 89 14.05 -14.56 -2.11
N THR A 90 14.68 -15.40 -1.27
CA THR A 90 13.97 -16.39 -0.46
C THR A 90 13.01 -15.71 0.54
N ALA A 91 13.46 -14.65 1.22
CA ALA A 91 12.64 -13.93 2.19
C ALA A 91 11.41 -13.27 1.54
N LEU A 92 11.53 -12.78 0.29
CA LEU A 92 10.39 -12.21 -0.47
C LEU A 92 9.22 -13.19 -0.67
N SER A 93 9.45 -14.49 -0.53
CA SER A 93 8.42 -15.53 -0.63
C SER A 93 7.71 -15.84 0.70
N ARG A 94 8.18 -15.27 1.84
CA ARG A 94 7.62 -15.55 3.17
C ARG A 94 6.27 -14.87 3.41
N VAL A 95 6.03 -13.76 2.77
CA VAL A 95 4.83 -12.92 2.87
C VAL A 95 4.68 -12.16 1.54
N PRO A 96 3.48 -11.72 1.14
CA PRO A 96 3.32 -10.87 -0.03
C PRO A 96 4.20 -9.61 0.06
N VAL A 97 5.13 -9.43 -0.88
CA VAL A 97 6.03 -8.27 -0.91
C VAL A 97 5.79 -7.45 -2.18
N LEU A 98 5.60 -6.15 -2.01
CA LEU A 98 5.56 -5.18 -3.10
C LEU A 98 6.94 -4.56 -3.27
N LEU A 99 7.43 -4.55 -4.51
CA LEU A 99 8.66 -3.88 -4.90
C LEU A 99 8.35 -2.63 -5.72
N GLN A 100 9.13 -1.58 -5.50
CA GLN A 100 9.00 -0.39 -6.34
C GLN A 100 9.82 -0.51 -7.61
N ALA A 101 9.29 0.08 -8.69
CA ALA A 101 9.99 0.40 -9.91
C ALA A 101 9.99 1.91 -10.16
N ARG A 102 10.90 2.39 -10.99
CA ARG A 102 10.89 3.71 -11.61
C ARG A 102 10.72 3.52 -13.10
N LEU A 103 9.74 4.16 -13.70
CA LEU A 103 9.32 3.90 -15.08
C LEU A 103 9.71 5.00 -16.07
N ASP A 104 10.34 6.07 -15.58
CA ASP A 104 10.94 7.09 -16.44
C ASP A 104 12.18 6.53 -17.20
N ASP A 105 12.69 7.27 -18.16
CA ASP A 105 13.87 6.87 -18.92
C ASP A 105 15.19 7.17 -18.18
N SER A 106 15.26 6.81 -16.89
CA SER A 106 16.45 7.05 -16.05
C SER A 106 17.63 6.11 -16.37
N GLU A 107 17.39 4.99 -17.04
CA GLU A 107 18.43 4.08 -17.50
C GLU A 107 18.77 4.30 -18.98
N LYS A 108 19.99 3.91 -19.36
CA LYS A 108 20.48 4.04 -20.75
C LYS A 108 19.98 2.94 -21.68
N ARG A 109 19.50 1.83 -21.14
CA ARG A 109 19.07 0.65 -21.89
C ARG A 109 17.68 0.23 -21.48
N PRO A 110 16.86 -0.27 -22.43
CA PRO A 110 15.56 -0.84 -22.10
C PRO A 110 15.71 -1.93 -21.04
N ASN A 111 14.88 -1.84 -19.99
CA ASN A 111 14.86 -2.80 -18.91
C ASN A 111 13.43 -3.38 -18.79
N PRO A 112 13.22 -4.66 -19.19
CA PRO A 112 11.88 -5.20 -19.33
C PRO A 112 11.20 -5.42 -17.98
N LEU A 113 9.91 -5.05 -17.91
CA LEU A 113 9.02 -5.41 -16.83
C LEU A 113 8.21 -6.66 -17.22
N GLU A 114 8.15 -7.65 -16.33
CA GLU A 114 7.37 -8.87 -16.55
C GLU A 114 5.88 -8.55 -16.77
N GLY A 115 5.24 -9.21 -17.75
CA GLY A 115 3.85 -8.94 -18.12
C GLY A 115 2.84 -9.11 -17.00
N ARG A 116 3.13 -9.96 -16.00
CA ARG A 116 2.24 -10.17 -14.84
C ARG A 116 2.08 -8.95 -13.93
N PHE A 117 2.97 -7.97 -14.04
CA PHE A 117 2.92 -6.70 -13.31
C PHE A 117 2.23 -5.58 -14.08
N THR A 118 1.64 -5.90 -15.22
CA THR A 118 0.95 -4.93 -16.08
C THR A 118 -0.55 -5.21 -16.12
N LEU A 119 -1.33 -4.17 -16.37
CA LEU A 119 -2.78 -4.31 -16.56
C LEU A 119 -3.05 -4.83 -17.98
N PRO A 120 -3.80 -5.93 -18.14
CA PRO A 120 -4.10 -6.47 -19.45
C PRO A 120 -5.10 -5.58 -20.21
N GLY A 121 -4.88 -5.42 -21.53
CA GLY A 121 -5.87 -4.89 -22.46
C GLY A 121 -6.28 -3.41 -22.33
N ALA A 122 -5.69 -2.66 -21.39
CA ALA A 122 -6.08 -1.29 -21.16
C ALA A 122 -5.04 -0.31 -21.73
N SER A 123 -5.49 0.56 -22.63
CA SER A 123 -4.74 1.75 -23.04
C SER A 123 -5.22 2.93 -22.21
N PHE A 124 -4.39 3.39 -21.28
CA PHE A 124 -4.69 4.56 -20.46
C PHE A 124 -3.93 5.77 -20.98
N LYS A 125 -4.57 6.94 -20.95
CA LYS A 125 -3.86 8.20 -21.09
C LYS A 125 -3.14 8.46 -19.78
N THR A 126 -1.82 8.49 -19.80
CA THR A 126 -0.98 8.64 -18.59
C THR A 126 -0.19 9.94 -18.65
N ALA A 127 0.25 10.43 -17.49
CA ALA A 127 1.09 11.62 -17.39
C ALA A 127 2.52 11.36 -17.86
N ALA A 128 3.03 10.15 -17.65
CA ALA A 128 4.36 9.73 -18.02
C ALA A 128 4.35 8.44 -18.82
N SER A 129 5.38 8.26 -19.64
CA SER A 129 5.65 7.04 -20.41
C SER A 129 7.16 6.86 -20.53
N GLY A 130 7.65 5.66 -20.23
CA GLY A 130 9.06 5.33 -20.28
C GLY A 130 9.31 3.95 -20.86
N SER A 131 10.59 3.63 -21.10
CA SER A 131 11.05 2.37 -21.67
C SER A 131 12.28 1.80 -20.98
N SER A 132 13.00 2.59 -20.19
CA SER A 132 14.30 2.26 -19.60
C SER A 132 14.41 2.74 -18.14
N GLY A 133 13.51 2.28 -17.28
CA GLY A 133 13.47 2.63 -15.87
C GLY A 133 14.28 1.69 -14.96
N TRP A 134 14.26 1.97 -13.67
CA TRP A 134 14.84 1.10 -12.63
C TRP A 134 13.85 0.01 -12.25
N ILE A 135 14.05 -1.17 -12.82
CA ILE A 135 13.19 -2.33 -12.59
C ILE A 135 13.92 -3.29 -11.64
N PRO A 136 13.25 -3.86 -10.64
CA PRO A 136 13.85 -4.86 -9.77
C PRO A 136 14.44 -6.02 -10.57
N LEU A 137 15.63 -6.50 -10.15
CA LEU A 137 16.29 -7.62 -10.81
C LEU A 137 15.37 -8.85 -10.85
N PRO A 138 15.48 -9.69 -11.91
CA PRO A 138 14.65 -10.90 -12.05
C PRO A 138 14.75 -11.87 -10.87
N VAL A 139 15.89 -11.91 -10.17
CA VAL A 139 16.05 -12.72 -8.95
C VAL A 139 15.13 -12.27 -7.83
N PHE A 140 14.73 -11.00 -7.79
CA PHE A 140 13.79 -10.47 -6.81
C PHE A 140 12.36 -10.43 -7.34
N SER A 141 12.18 -9.91 -8.58
CA SER A 141 10.84 -9.76 -9.15
C SER A 141 10.08 -11.09 -9.21
N ARG A 142 10.74 -12.21 -9.50
CA ARG A 142 10.12 -13.54 -9.53
C ARG A 142 9.45 -13.96 -8.22
N HIS A 143 9.91 -13.45 -7.09
CA HIS A 143 9.40 -13.73 -5.74
C HIS A 143 8.50 -12.62 -5.21
N ALA A 144 8.43 -11.49 -5.89
CA ALA A 144 7.57 -10.38 -5.50
C ALA A 144 6.10 -10.70 -5.75
N HIS A 145 5.22 -10.22 -4.86
CA HIS A 145 3.77 -10.27 -5.06
C HIS A 145 3.36 -9.36 -6.23
N ASP A 146 3.90 -8.13 -6.26
CA ASP A 146 3.71 -7.19 -7.37
C ASP A 146 4.93 -6.25 -7.48
N VAL A 147 5.12 -5.64 -8.66
CA VAL A 147 6.10 -4.59 -8.93
C VAL A 147 5.33 -3.39 -9.46
N CYS A 148 5.40 -2.28 -8.72
CA CYS A 148 4.58 -1.11 -8.97
C CYS A 148 5.45 0.14 -9.03
N PHE A 149 5.08 1.12 -9.87
CA PHE A 149 5.89 2.34 -9.96
C PHE A 149 5.68 3.28 -8.77
N ALA A 150 6.70 4.06 -8.47
CA ALA A 150 6.73 5.02 -7.37
C ALA A 150 7.27 6.39 -7.78
N ASP A 151 7.05 6.79 -9.02
CA ASP A 151 7.45 8.06 -9.62
C ASP A 151 6.41 9.11 -9.27
N PHE A 152 6.57 9.76 -8.12
CA PHE A 152 5.63 10.75 -7.60
C PHE A 152 6.30 12.13 -7.55
N ASP A 153 6.45 12.75 -8.73
CA ASP A 153 7.08 14.06 -8.87
C ASP A 153 6.07 15.21 -8.77
N SER A 154 4.76 14.88 -8.73
CA SER A 154 3.71 15.91 -8.79
C SER A 154 2.43 15.51 -8.04
N PHE A 155 1.65 16.54 -7.70
CA PHE A 155 0.27 16.42 -7.25
C PHE A 155 -0.66 16.99 -8.35
N PRO A 156 -1.74 16.29 -8.75
CA PRO A 156 -2.27 15.01 -8.28
C PRO A 156 -1.38 13.79 -8.59
N ALA A 157 -1.54 12.71 -7.78
CA ALA A 157 -0.73 11.51 -7.87
C ALA A 157 -1.19 10.58 -9.00
N PRO A 158 -0.32 10.12 -9.92
CA PRO A 158 -0.69 9.15 -10.94
C PRO A 158 -1.01 7.80 -10.30
N ILE A 159 -2.08 7.14 -10.76
CA ILE A 159 -2.44 5.78 -10.33
C ILE A 159 -2.01 4.71 -11.32
N VAL A 160 -1.79 5.10 -12.56
CA VAL A 160 -1.24 4.27 -13.64
C VAL A 160 -0.25 5.07 -14.47
N GLU A 161 0.75 4.38 -14.99
CA GLU A 161 1.69 4.91 -15.98
C GLU A 161 1.92 3.90 -17.11
N THR A 162 2.44 4.38 -18.24
CA THR A 162 2.79 3.54 -19.38
C THR A 162 4.27 3.23 -19.36
N TYR A 163 4.61 1.95 -19.45
CA TYR A 163 5.98 1.48 -19.58
C TYR A 163 6.08 0.46 -20.70
N GLN A 164 6.92 0.73 -21.70
CA GLN A 164 7.08 -0.12 -22.91
C GLN A 164 5.72 -0.47 -23.54
N GLY A 165 4.81 0.51 -23.64
CA GLY A 165 3.46 0.34 -24.19
C GLY A 165 2.48 -0.44 -23.32
N LYS A 166 2.84 -0.80 -22.10
CA LYS A 166 1.98 -1.51 -21.14
C LYS A 166 1.63 -0.59 -19.98
N THR A 167 0.45 -0.76 -19.44
CA THR A 167 -0.01 0.01 -18.27
C THR A 167 0.43 -0.67 -16.98
N VAL A 168 1.05 0.09 -16.08
CA VAL A 168 1.54 -0.34 -14.78
C VAL A 168 0.83 0.44 -13.68
N LYS A 169 0.50 -0.20 -12.58
CA LYS A 169 -0.12 0.43 -11.41
C LYS A 169 0.91 1.15 -10.55
N SER A 170 0.48 2.23 -9.90
CA SER A 170 1.30 2.89 -8.89
C SER A 170 1.43 2.04 -7.62
N LEU A 171 2.51 2.28 -6.87
CA LEU A 171 2.74 1.65 -5.58
C LEU A 171 1.66 2.05 -4.55
N LEU A 172 1.01 3.21 -4.71
CA LEU A 172 -0.15 3.60 -3.89
C LEU A 172 -1.31 2.63 -4.09
N VAL A 173 -1.66 2.32 -5.36
CA VAL A 173 -2.73 1.39 -5.69
C VAL A 173 -2.42 -0.02 -5.19
N CYS A 174 -1.22 -0.52 -5.49
CA CYS A 174 -0.80 -1.86 -5.07
C CYS A 174 -0.80 -2.01 -3.54
N ALA A 175 -0.38 -0.96 -2.81
CA ALA A 175 -0.39 -0.94 -1.35
C ALA A 175 -1.80 -1.05 -0.78
N VAL A 176 -2.76 -0.30 -1.33
CA VAL A 176 -4.16 -0.36 -0.89
C VAL A 176 -4.81 -1.69 -1.29
N GLU A 177 -4.54 -2.23 -2.50
CA GLU A 177 -4.98 -3.57 -2.89
C GLU A 177 -4.52 -4.62 -1.86
N LEU A 178 -3.25 -4.56 -1.46
CA LEU A 178 -2.69 -5.49 -0.48
C LEU A 178 -3.33 -5.31 0.90
N ALA A 179 -3.54 -4.07 1.34
CA ALA A 179 -4.15 -3.77 2.63
C ALA A 179 -5.61 -4.19 2.70
N VAL A 180 -6.40 -3.91 1.66
CA VAL A 180 -7.84 -4.22 1.60
C VAL A 180 -8.08 -5.69 1.23
N GLY A 181 -7.18 -6.31 0.46
CA GLY A 181 -7.33 -7.68 -0.05
C GLY A 181 -8.20 -7.78 -1.31
N HIS A 182 -8.44 -6.68 -2.00
CA HIS A 182 -9.21 -6.61 -3.25
C HIS A 182 -8.39 -5.94 -4.35
N LYS A 183 -8.55 -6.41 -5.59
CA LYS A 183 -7.93 -5.79 -6.76
C LYS A 183 -8.66 -4.50 -7.13
N ALA A 184 -7.89 -3.52 -7.62
CA ALA A 184 -8.44 -2.28 -8.12
C ALA A 184 -9.20 -2.49 -9.43
N VAL A 185 -10.36 -1.86 -9.52
CA VAL A 185 -11.10 -1.67 -10.77
C VAL A 185 -10.92 -0.21 -11.18
N ILE A 186 -10.19 0.02 -12.27
CA ILE A 186 -9.91 1.36 -12.76
C ILE A 186 -10.82 1.64 -13.96
N ARG A 187 -11.67 2.65 -13.85
CA ARG A 187 -12.46 3.20 -14.95
C ARG A 187 -11.77 4.47 -15.44
N PRO A 188 -11.11 4.42 -16.62
CA PRO A 188 -10.28 5.54 -17.09
C PRO A 188 -11.03 6.87 -17.06
N VAL A 189 -10.36 7.94 -16.61
CA VAL A 189 -10.88 9.31 -16.55
C VAL A 189 -12.14 9.46 -15.69
N LYS A 190 -12.48 8.45 -14.91
CA LYS A 190 -13.67 8.45 -14.07
C LYS A 190 -13.32 8.20 -12.60
N ASP A 191 -12.92 6.98 -12.27
CA ASP A 191 -12.63 6.61 -10.90
C ASP A 191 -11.78 5.32 -10.78
N ILE A 192 -11.29 5.10 -9.58
CA ILE A 192 -10.70 3.83 -9.13
C ILE A 192 -11.51 3.31 -7.96
N SER A 193 -11.86 2.03 -7.97
CA SER A 193 -12.51 1.34 -6.85
C SER A 193 -11.64 0.20 -6.35
N ILE A 194 -11.49 0.07 -5.02
CA ILE A 194 -10.79 -1.05 -4.36
C ILE A 194 -11.69 -1.55 -3.23
N GLY A 195 -12.23 -2.75 -3.38
CA GLY A 195 -13.29 -3.24 -2.50
C GLY A 195 -14.52 -2.32 -2.53
N SER A 196 -14.97 -1.87 -1.37
CA SER A 196 -16.09 -0.95 -1.23
C SER A 196 -15.72 0.54 -1.29
N GLN A 197 -14.47 0.88 -1.58
CA GLN A 197 -13.96 2.26 -1.57
C GLN A 197 -13.73 2.77 -2.99
N THR A 198 -13.92 4.07 -3.22
CA THR A 198 -13.79 4.71 -4.52
C THR A 198 -13.12 6.09 -4.43
N ALA A 199 -12.29 6.43 -5.40
CA ALA A 199 -11.75 7.77 -5.60
C ALA A 199 -11.91 8.23 -7.04
N LEU A 200 -12.16 9.52 -7.26
CA LEU A 200 -12.29 10.11 -8.60
C LEU A 200 -10.92 10.31 -9.25
N LEU A 201 -10.90 10.18 -10.57
CA LEU A 201 -9.71 10.37 -11.41
C LEU A 201 -9.87 11.59 -12.32
N ASP A 202 -8.76 12.27 -12.56
CA ASP A 202 -8.68 13.32 -13.57
C ASP A 202 -8.46 12.77 -15.00
N SER A 203 -8.32 13.67 -15.98
CA SER A 203 -8.13 13.33 -17.39
C SER A 203 -6.83 12.57 -17.70
N LEU A 204 -5.87 12.51 -16.77
CA LEU A 204 -4.62 11.77 -16.88
C LEU A 204 -4.57 10.55 -15.92
N ASN A 205 -5.73 10.14 -15.41
CA ASN A 205 -5.86 9.05 -14.46
C ASN A 205 -5.01 9.26 -13.18
N ARG A 206 -5.04 10.49 -12.64
CA ARG A 206 -4.41 10.85 -11.39
C ARG A 206 -5.47 11.07 -10.31
N VAL A 207 -5.11 10.85 -9.07
CA VAL A 207 -5.95 11.05 -7.90
C VAL A 207 -5.48 12.27 -7.11
N THR A 208 -6.41 13.09 -6.64
CA THR A 208 -6.10 14.15 -5.67
C THR A 208 -5.90 13.52 -4.30
N VAL A 209 -4.70 13.70 -3.75
CA VAL A 209 -4.35 13.22 -2.41
C VAL A 209 -4.31 14.41 -1.46
N THR A 210 -5.10 14.32 -0.38
CA THR A 210 -5.08 15.34 0.67
C THR A 210 -4.02 15.00 1.71
N LEU A 211 -2.97 15.81 1.77
CA LEU A 211 -1.95 15.71 2.82
C LEU A 211 -2.42 16.46 4.07
N ARG A 212 -2.30 15.86 5.24
CA ARG A 212 -2.78 16.40 6.52
C ARG A 212 -1.62 16.59 7.49
N PRO A 213 -1.11 17.81 7.66
CA PRO A 213 0.03 18.08 8.54
C PRO A 213 -0.29 17.89 10.01
N GLU A 214 -1.56 18.09 10.40
CA GLU A 214 -2.05 17.97 11.78
C GLU A 214 -2.08 16.52 12.30
N LYS A 215 -1.96 15.54 11.40
CA LYS A 215 -1.91 14.13 11.77
C LYS A 215 -0.47 13.61 11.61
N PRO A 216 0.32 13.57 12.68
CA PRO A 216 1.69 13.06 12.63
C PRO A 216 1.69 11.59 12.16
N LEU A 217 2.71 11.23 11.41
CA LEU A 217 2.92 9.87 10.96
C LEU A 217 3.54 9.03 12.08
N SER A 218 2.79 8.05 12.58
CA SER A 218 3.34 7.05 13.51
C SER A 218 4.29 6.11 12.75
N SER A 219 5.48 5.91 13.27
CA SER A 219 6.48 5.03 12.65
C SER A 219 7.36 4.35 13.69
N PHE A 220 7.91 3.20 13.32
CA PHE A 220 8.89 2.45 14.07
C PHE A 220 10.29 2.64 13.47
N ASP A 221 11.31 2.46 14.29
CA ASP A 221 12.70 2.38 13.82
C ASP A 221 13.00 0.99 13.24
N PHE A 222 13.77 0.92 12.17
CA PHE A 222 14.14 -0.33 11.51
C PHE A 222 14.96 -1.25 12.44
N ASN A 223 15.77 -0.68 13.33
CA ASN A 223 16.52 -1.48 14.31
C ASN A 223 15.57 -2.28 15.19
N SER A 224 14.45 -1.66 15.60
CA SER A 224 13.42 -2.33 16.41
C SER A 224 12.72 -3.47 15.67
N LEU A 225 12.57 -3.37 14.35
CA LEU A 225 12.05 -4.47 13.54
C LEU A 225 13.06 -5.63 13.51
N VAL A 226 14.33 -5.34 13.23
CA VAL A 226 15.40 -6.34 13.16
C VAL A 226 15.63 -7.03 14.51
N ASP A 227 15.67 -6.25 15.59
CA ASP A 227 15.90 -6.77 16.95
C ASP A 227 14.64 -7.49 17.52
N GLY A 228 13.48 -7.37 16.85
CA GLY A 228 12.21 -7.96 17.30
C GLY A 228 11.59 -7.27 18.51
N SER A 229 11.94 -6.04 18.78
CA SER A 229 11.39 -5.25 19.89
C SER A 229 10.07 -4.57 19.55
N ILE A 230 9.65 -4.55 18.26
CA ILE A 230 8.29 -4.14 17.88
C ILE A 230 7.32 -5.23 18.35
N PRO A 231 6.29 -4.89 19.14
CA PRO A 231 5.30 -5.88 19.56
C PRO A 231 4.62 -6.52 18.33
N PRO A 232 4.44 -7.87 18.30
CA PRO A 232 3.79 -8.53 17.16
C PRO A 232 2.40 -7.98 16.85
N SER A 233 1.64 -7.50 17.83
CA SER A 233 0.34 -6.85 17.66
C SER A 233 0.40 -5.55 16.84
N ALA A 234 1.55 -4.89 16.80
CA ALA A 234 1.74 -3.68 15.99
C ALA A 234 1.99 -3.97 14.51
N LEU A 235 2.32 -5.21 14.14
CA LEU A 235 2.57 -5.65 12.77
C LEU A 235 1.52 -6.63 12.25
N ARG A 236 0.87 -7.38 13.14
CA ARG A 236 -0.10 -8.43 12.76
C ARG A 236 -1.25 -7.88 11.94
N ASN A 237 -1.55 -8.55 10.82
CA ASN A 237 -2.59 -8.19 9.86
C ASN A 237 -2.41 -6.81 9.21
N ARG A 238 -1.24 -6.18 9.34
CA ARG A 238 -0.91 -4.90 8.71
C ARG A 238 0.07 -5.08 7.56
N VAL A 239 0.00 -4.17 6.60
CA VAL A 239 1.04 -4.01 5.57
C VAL A 239 2.18 -3.18 6.15
N VAL A 240 3.36 -3.75 6.22
CA VAL A 240 4.56 -3.10 6.77
C VAL A 240 5.27 -2.33 5.66
N VAL A 241 5.33 -1.01 5.75
CA VAL A 241 6.04 -0.15 4.80
C VAL A 241 7.45 0.10 5.32
N ILE A 242 8.47 -0.43 4.64
CA ILE A 242 9.87 -0.20 4.98
C ILE A 242 10.42 0.86 4.02
N GLY A 243 10.74 2.03 4.54
CA GLY A 243 11.29 3.16 3.80
C GLY A 243 12.62 3.63 4.36
N TYR A 244 13.36 4.43 3.57
CA TYR A 244 14.59 5.06 3.99
C TYR A 244 14.35 6.55 4.34
N ASP A 245 14.70 6.95 5.53
CA ASP A 245 14.60 8.34 6.04
C ASP A 245 15.92 8.77 6.69
N GLY A 246 17.02 8.39 6.05
CA GLY A 246 18.38 8.75 6.45
C GLY A 246 18.91 9.97 5.71
N PRO A 247 20.19 10.36 5.96
CA PRO A 247 20.77 11.60 5.45
C PRO A 247 20.89 11.69 3.93
N SER A 248 20.89 10.56 3.22
CA SER A 248 21.02 10.52 1.75
C SER A 248 19.68 10.53 1.01
N VAL A 249 18.52 10.60 1.71
CA VAL A 249 17.21 10.61 1.07
C VAL A 249 16.99 11.94 0.32
N PRO A 250 16.55 11.90 -0.96
CA PRO A 250 16.16 13.10 -1.67
C PRO A 250 15.06 13.87 -0.92
N GLN A 251 15.20 15.19 -0.82
CA GLN A 251 14.23 16.06 -0.16
C GLN A 251 13.27 16.66 -1.19
N PHE A 252 11.99 16.66 -0.87
CA PHE A 252 10.93 17.19 -1.71
C PHE A 252 10.11 18.23 -0.95
N SER A 253 9.77 19.31 -1.64
CA SER A 253 8.79 20.28 -1.15
C SER A 253 7.38 19.76 -1.37
N SER A 254 6.54 19.89 -0.36
CA SER A 254 5.13 19.47 -0.41
C SER A 254 4.25 20.54 0.26
N PRO A 255 2.92 20.47 0.09
CA PRO A 255 2.00 21.38 0.78
C PRO A 255 2.09 21.34 2.31
N ILE A 256 2.67 20.28 2.88
CA ILE A 256 2.86 20.14 4.34
C ILE A 256 4.32 20.32 4.78
N GLY A 257 5.18 20.89 3.94
CA GLY A 257 6.58 21.17 4.22
C GLY A 257 7.55 20.33 3.42
N THR A 258 8.86 20.57 3.63
CA THR A 258 9.94 19.79 2.99
C THR A 258 10.23 18.55 3.80
N MET A 259 10.32 17.41 3.13
CA MET A 259 10.61 16.12 3.76
C MET A 259 11.27 15.13 2.80
N GLY A 260 11.82 14.05 3.35
CA GLY A 260 12.40 12.98 2.56
C GLY A 260 11.38 12.27 1.66
N ALA A 261 11.82 11.85 0.46
CA ALA A 261 10.98 11.22 -0.57
C ALA A 261 10.13 10.05 -0.04
N HIS A 262 10.70 9.23 0.83
CA HIS A 262 9.98 8.05 1.33
C HIS A 262 8.96 8.43 2.43
N ARG A 263 9.24 9.45 3.22
CA ARG A 263 8.28 10.02 4.16
C ARG A 263 7.11 10.66 3.42
N LEU A 264 7.39 11.42 2.37
CA LEU A 264 6.37 11.99 1.49
C LEU A 264 5.46 10.91 0.89
N PHE A 265 6.07 9.82 0.37
CA PHE A 265 5.31 8.67 -0.14
C PHE A 265 4.33 8.12 0.91
N VAL A 266 4.76 7.96 2.16
CA VAL A 266 3.87 7.43 3.22
C VAL A 266 2.74 8.41 3.54
N HIS A 267 3.00 9.72 3.55
CA HIS A 267 1.93 10.73 3.68
C HIS A 267 0.96 10.69 2.50
N MET A 268 1.45 10.48 1.26
CA MET A 268 0.59 10.31 0.09
C MET A 268 -0.24 9.03 0.18
N LEU A 269 0.36 7.91 0.60
CA LEU A 269 -0.35 6.64 0.80
C LEU A 269 -1.44 6.79 1.86
N LYS A 270 -1.13 7.42 3.00
CA LYS A 270 -2.10 7.72 4.06
C LYS A 270 -3.24 8.61 3.53
N GLY A 271 -2.90 9.71 2.87
CA GLY A 271 -3.88 10.62 2.29
C GLY A 271 -4.76 9.96 1.24
N PHE A 272 -4.19 9.13 0.36
CA PHE A 272 -4.94 8.36 -0.63
C PHE A 272 -5.90 7.36 0.05
N TYR A 273 -5.39 6.56 0.98
CA TYR A 273 -6.16 5.55 1.69
C TYR A 273 -7.33 6.15 2.49
N GLU A 274 -7.08 7.23 3.23
CA GLU A 274 -8.09 7.90 4.05
C GLU A 274 -9.09 8.75 3.21
N SER A 275 -8.73 9.16 1.99
CA SER A 275 -9.61 9.94 1.11
C SER A 275 -10.59 9.11 0.29
N MET A 276 -10.36 7.80 0.18
CA MET A 276 -11.28 6.92 -0.52
C MET A 276 -12.62 6.85 0.21
N THR A 277 -13.71 7.12 -0.50
CA THR A 277 -15.07 7.11 0.06
C THR A 277 -15.75 5.77 -0.17
N PRO A 278 -16.71 5.35 0.67
CA PRO A 278 -17.51 4.15 0.42
C PRO A 278 -18.22 4.21 -0.93
N ASN A 279 -18.18 3.11 -1.68
CA ASN A 279 -18.84 2.99 -2.98
C ASN A 279 -20.36 2.93 -2.78
N LYS A 280 -21.09 3.92 -3.29
CA LYS A 280 -22.56 3.97 -3.20
C LYS A 280 -23.28 2.81 -3.92
N ALA A 281 -22.63 2.16 -4.89
CA ALA A 281 -23.23 1.06 -5.67
C ALA A 281 -23.42 -0.25 -4.88
N THR A 282 -22.62 -0.47 -3.82
CA THR A 282 -22.74 -1.69 -3.01
C THR A 282 -23.80 -1.62 -1.91
N ALA A 283 -24.39 -0.43 -1.68
CA ALA A 283 -25.41 -0.24 -0.63
C ALA A 283 -26.85 -0.59 -1.10
N THR A 284 -27.07 -0.83 -2.41
CA THR A 284 -28.42 -1.02 -2.99
C THR A 284 -28.77 -2.45 -3.39
N ASP A 285 -27.82 -3.40 -3.36
CA ASP A 285 -28.07 -4.79 -3.79
C ASP A 285 -28.31 -5.78 -2.61
N VAL A 286 -29.05 -5.34 -1.60
CA VAL A 286 -29.72 -6.30 -0.70
C VAL A 286 -31.08 -6.59 -1.35
N PRO A 287 -31.32 -7.79 -1.92
CA PRO A 287 -32.63 -8.12 -2.44
C PRO A 287 -33.64 -8.06 -1.30
N LYS A 288 -34.66 -7.21 -1.46
CA LYS A 288 -35.81 -7.21 -0.56
C LYS A 288 -36.43 -8.59 -0.67
N SER A 289 -36.28 -9.40 0.38
CA SER A 289 -37.04 -10.64 0.52
C SER A 289 -38.53 -10.26 0.58
N GLU A 290 -39.28 -10.57 -0.46
CA GLU A 290 -40.73 -10.50 -0.44
C GLU A 290 -41.26 -11.46 0.64
N PRO A 291 -42.16 -11.01 1.51
CA PRO A 291 -42.85 -11.91 2.43
C PRO A 291 -43.85 -12.76 1.65
N ARG A 292 -43.73 -14.08 1.77
CA ARG A 292 -44.80 -15.03 1.40
C ARG A 292 -45.84 -15.12 2.50
#